data_3ae1e5ee013db5622d79f34f418ba14f
#
_entry.id   3ae1e5ee013db5622d79f34f418ba14f
#
_cell.length_a   1.000
_cell.length_b   1.000
_cell.length_c   1.000
_cell.angle_alpha   90.00
_cell.angle_beta   90.00
_cell.angle_gamma   90.00
#
_symmetry.space_group_name_H-M   'P 1'
#
loop_
_entity.id
_entity.type
_entity.pdbx_description
1 polymer ?
#
loop_
_entity_poly.entity_id
_entity_poly.type
_entity_poly.pdbx_seq_one_letter_code
_entity_poly.pdbx_strand_id
1 'polypeptide(L)' 'MPSITYFIRTFRRKGSAIFPSEVHEHIDLGQAWEFFRGYATHDSADLYSRIELVERDWEDLSERVLARLELAERF' A
#
# COMPACT_ATOMS: atom_id res chain seq x y z
N MET A 1 2.74 -20.29 -12.05
CA MET A 1 2.98 -18.98 -11.41
C MET A 1 1.70 -18.18 -11.39
N PRO A 2 1.32 -17.62 -10.26
CA PRO A 2 0.16 -16.73 -10.25
C PRO A 2 0.44 -15.49 -11.09
N SER A 3 -0.52 -15.11 -11.92
CA SER A 3 -0.41 -13.91 -12.75
C SER A 3 -0.82 -12.64 -12.00
N ILE A 4 -1.48 -12.79 -10.85
CA ILE A 4 -1.96 -11.67 -10.06
C ILE A 4 -1.35 -11.72 -8.67
N THR A 5 -0.77 -10.60 -8.24
CA THR A 5 -0.27 -10.44 -6.89
C THR A 5 -0.84 -9.17 -6.27
N TYR A 6 -0.73 -9.06 -4.97
CA TYR A 6 -1.23 -7.92 -4.19
C TYR A 6 -0.11 -7.39 -3.33
N PHE A 7 -0.03 -6.08 -3.21
CA PHE A 7 1.02 -5.47 -2.39
C PHE A 7 0.51 -4.18 -1.75
N ILE A 8 1.22 -3.74 -0.75
CA ILE A 8 0.94 -2.47 -0.08
C ILE A 8 1.89 -1.44 -0.68
N ARG A 9 1.34 -0.36 -1.20
CA ARG A 9 2.12 0.79 -1.67
C ARG A 9 2.03 1.86 -0.61
N THR A 10 3.17 2.24 -0.06
CA THR A 10 3.25 3.30 0.93
C THR A 10 3.78 4.56 0.25
N PHE A 11 3.27 5.70 0.68
CA PHE A 11 3.74 7.00 0.19
C PHE A 11 4.36 7.73 1.36
N ARG A 12 5.68 7.65 1.43
CA ARG A 12 6.43 8.22 2.52
C ARG A 12 6.63 9.71 2.30
N ARG A 13 6.36 10.48 3.34
CA ARG A 13 6.58 11.92 3.31
C ARG A 13 7.97 12.24 3.86
N LYS A 14 8.73 13.05 3.13
CA LYS A 14 10.01 13.56 3.58
C LYS A 14 10.11 15.01 3.14
N GLY A 15 9.92 15.93 4.09
CA GLY A 15 9.77 17.34 3.77
C GLY A 15 8.54 17.56 2.89
N SER A 16 8.72 18.20 1.74
CA SER A 16 7.63 18.42 0.79
C SER A 16 7.54 17.31 -0.28
N ALA A 17 8.48 16.36 -0.27
CA ALA A 17 8.52 15.29 -1.27
C ALA A 17 7.77 14.06 -0.75
N ILE A 18 7.15 13.33 -1.68
CA ILE A 18 6.44 12.09 -1.40
C ILE A 18 7.08 10.98 -2.23
N PHE A 19 7.49 9.91 -1.58
CA PHE A 19 8.17 8.78 -2.22
C PHE A 19 7.32 7.53 -2.11
N PRO A 20 6.89 6.94 -3.24
CA PRO A 20 6.19 5.66 -3.21
C PRO A 20 7.15 4.51 -2.96
N SER A 21 6.67 3.49 -2.26
CA SER A 21 7.42 2.28 -1.99
C SER A 21 6.46 1.10 -1.95
N GLU A 22 6.85 -0.01 -2.57
CA GLU A 22 6.01 -1.21 -2.60
C GLU A 22 6.55 -2.21 -1.59
N VAL A 23 5.67 -2.67 -0.71
CA VAL A 23 6.05 -3.59 0.36
C VAL A 23 5.02 -4.70 0.48
N HIS A 24 5.44 -5.83 1.05
CA HIS A 24 4.56 -6.95 1.37
C HIS A 24 3.77 -7.45 0.17
N GLU A 25 4.49 -7.91 -0.85
CA GLU A 25 3.84 -8.55 -1.99
C GLU A 25 3.34 -9.93 -1.61
N HIS A 26 2.08 -10.23 -1.93
CA HIS A 26 1.41 -11.47 -1.56
C HIS A 26 0.64 -12.02 -2.75
N ILE A 27 0.49 -13.35 -2.80
CA ILE A 27 -0.40 -14.00 -3.75
C ILE A 27 -1.80 -14.19 -3.16
N ASP A 28 -1.96 -14.03 -1.86
CA ASP A 28 -3.23 -14.18 -1.16
C ASP A 28 -3.76 -12.80 -0.76
N LEU A 29 -4.94 -12.45 -1.28
CA LEU A 29 -5.58 -11.18 -0.98
C LEU A 29 -5.89 -11.03 0.51
N GLY A 30 -6.25 -12.12 1.19
CA GLY A 30 -6.53 -12.07 2.63
C GLY A 30 -5.31 -11.63 3.43
N GLN A 31 -4.13 -12.15 3.10
CA GLN A 31 -2.89 -11.74 3.76
C GLN A 31 -2.56 -10.28 3.46
N ALA A 32 -2.76 -9.86 2.22
CA ALA A 32 -2.51 -8.47 1.85
C ALA A 32 -3.43 -7.52 2.62
N TRP A 33 -4.70 -7.88 2.79
CA TRP A 33 -5.65 -7.11 3.60
C TRP A 33 -5.21 -7.00 5.05
N GLU A 34 -4.67 -8.07 5.63
CA GLU A 34 -4.19 -8.03 7.01
C GLU A 34 -3.03 -7.05 7.18
N PHE A 35 -2.09 -7.06 6.25
CA PHE A 35 -0.99 -6.09 6.28
C PHE A 35 -1.49 -4.67 6.07
N PHE A 36 -2.43 -4.47 5.16
CA PHE A 36 -3.02 -3.15 4.95
C PHE A 36 -3.66 -2.62 6.23
N ARG A 37 -4.43 -3.47 6.92
CA ARG A 37 -5.05 -3.08 8.20
C ARG A 37 -4.00 -2.76 9.26
N GLY A 38 -2.90 -3.49 9.28
CA GLY A 38 -1.81 -3.22 10.21
C GLY A 38 -1.25 -1.82 10.02
N TYR A 39 -1.03 -1.41 8.79
CA TYR A 39 -0.60 -0.05 8.52
C TYR A 39 -1.65 0.99 8.95
N ALA A 40 -2.93 0.66 8.80
CA ALA A 40 -4.00 1.59 9.12
C ALA A 40 -4.18 1.79 10.63
N THR A 41 -3.81 0.77 11.45
CA THR A 41 -4.04 0.82 12.90
C THR A 41 -2.83 1.30 13.70
N HIS A 42 -1.65 1.39 13.08
CA HIS A 42 -0.44 1.90 13.74
C HIS A 42 -0.29 3.40 13.51
N ASP A 43 0.70 4.00 14.18
CA ASP A 43 0.98 5.43 14.04
C ASP A 43 1.69 5.74 12.71
N SER A 44 1.17 5.14 11.64
CA SER A 44 1.75 5.29 10.31
C SER A 44 1.67 6.71 9.77
N ALA A 45 0.76 7.53 10.31
CA ALA A 45 0.62 8.92 9.89
C ALA A 45 1.89 9.74 10.13
N ASP A 46 2.76 9.30 11.05
CA ASP A 46 4.04 9.97 11.28
C ASP A 46 5.06 9.70 10.17
N LEU A 47 4.88 8.60 9.44
CA LEU A 47 5.84 8.17 8.40
C LEU A 47 5.26 8.31 7.00
N TYR A 48 3.97 8.07 6.84
CA TYR A 48 3.35 7.96 5.52
C TYR A 48 2.22 8.98 5.38
N SER A 49 2.07 9.52 4.18
CA SER A 49 0.94 10.38 3.85
C SER A 49 -0.25 9.58 3.34
N ARG A 50 0.01 8.41 2.78
CA ARG A 50 -1.03 7.55 2.21
C ARG A 50 -0.53 6.12 2.13
N ILE A 51 -1.45 5.17 2.25
CA ILE A 51 -1.18 3.77 1.95
C ILE A 51 -2.26 3.24 1.00
N GLU A 52 -1.88 2.32 0.13
CA GLU A 52 -2.79 1.72 -0.83
C GLU A 52 -2.60 0.22 -0.85
N LEU A 53 -3.70 -0.51 -1.03
CA LEU A 53 -3.66 -1.93 -1.36
C LEU A 53 -3.85 -2.04 -2.87
N VAL A 54 -2.90 -2.64 -3.57
CA VAL A 54 -2.86 -2.65 -5.02
C VAL A 54 -2.83 -4.09 -5.53
N GLU A 55 -3.65 -4.35 -6.54
CA GLU A 55 -3.63 -5.60 -7.29
C GLU A 55 -2.83 -5.37 -8.57
N ARG A 56 -1.88 -6.25 -8.86
CA ARG A 56 -1.10 -6.18 -10.11
C ARG A 56 -1.30 -7.46 -10.91
N ASP A 57 -1.68 -7.28 -12.16
CA ASP A 57 -1.75 -8.37 -13.14
C ASP A 57 -0.45 -8.39 -13.93
N TRP A 58 0.31 -9.47 -13.78
CA TRP A 58 1.63 -9.58 -14.41
C TRP A 58 1.56 -9.94 -15.89
N GLU A 59 0.39 -10.36 -16.39
CA GLU A 59 0.24 -10.67 -17.82
C GLU A 59 0.27 -9.42 -18.67
N ASP A 60 -0.44 -8.37 -18.24
CA ASP A 60 -0.51 -7.12 -18.99
C ASP A 60 0.08 -5.93 -18.23
N LEU A 61 0.63 -6.17 -17.06
CA LEU A 61 1.25 -5.17 -16.18
C LEU A 61 0.26 -4.08 -15.71
N SER A 62 -1.03 -4.39 -15.73
CA SER A 62 -2.04 -3.45 -15.23
C SER A 62 -2.11 -3.51 -13.72
N GLU A 63 -2.54 -2.41 -13.11
CA GLU A 63 -2.70 -2.28 -11.68
C GLU A 63 -4.07 -1.72 -11.36
N ARG A 64 -4.61 -2.15 -10.21
CA ARG A 64 -5.87 -1.62 -9.70
C ARG A 64 -5.73 -1.39 -8.20
N VAL A 65 -6.06 -0.18 -7.75
CA VAL A 65 -6.08 0.15 -6.32
C VAL A 65 -7.38 -0.40 -5.74
N LEU A 66 -7.27 -1.35 -4.82
CA LEU A 66 -8.43 -1.97 -4.17
C LEU A 66 -8.88 -1.18 -2.96
N ALA A 67 -7.93 -0.54 -2.26
CA ALA A 67 -8.23 0.26 -1.08
C ALA A 67 -7.17 1.34 -0.94
N ARG A 68 -7.59 2.48 -0.40
CA ARG A 68 -6.71 3.62 -0.18
C ARG A 68 -7.06 4.26 1.15
N LEU A 69 -6.04 4.62 1.92
CA LEU A 69 -6.22 5.35 3.16
C LEU A 69 -5.29 6.56 3.14
N GLU A 70 -5.90 7.74 3.20
CA GLU A 70 -5.16 8.99 3.38
C GLU A 70 -4.90 9.17 4.87
N LEU A 71 -3.65 9.41 5.24
CA LEU A 71 -3.26 9.56 6.63
C LEU A 71 -3.15 11.06 6.92
N ALA A 72 -3.95 11.51 7.88
CA ALA A 72 -3.97 12.92 8.25
C ALA A 72 -2.66 13.33 8.90
N GLU A 73 -2.22 14.55 8.61
CA GLU A 73 -1.10 15.13 9.33
C GLU A 73 -1.51 15.41 10.77
N ARG A 74 -0.61 15.07 11.68
CA ARG A 74 -0.79 15.40 13.09
C ARG A 74 0.01 16.65 13.41
N PHE A 75 -0.66 17.56 14.04
CA PHE A 75 -0.05 18.80 14.49
C PHE A 75 -0.10 18.89 16.00
#